data_9e72d79b797c34be32cf1d407415be99
#
_entry.id   9e72d79b797c34be32cf1d407415be99
#
_cell.length_a   1.000
_cell.length_b   1.000
_cell.length_c   1.000
_cell.angle_alpha   90.00
_cell.angle_beta   90.00
_cell.angle_gamma   90.00
#
_symmetry.space_group_name_H-M   'P 1'
#
loop_
_entity.id
_entity.type
_entity.pdbx_description
1 polymer ?
#
loop_
_entity_poly.entity_id
_entity_poly.type
_entity_poly.pdbx_seq_one_letter_code
_entity_poly.pdbx_strand_id
1 'polypeptide(L)'
;MKIAQIAPLAESVPPKLYGGTERIVSFLTEELVGMNHDVTLFASADSRTNARLVPVCEVALRLSSRPVVDSVAHYVRLLELVFKQAHEFDILH
;
A
#
# COMPACT_ATOMS: atom_id res chain seq x y z
N MET A 1 14.38 11.57 -2.97
CA MET A 1 14.19 10.77 -1.75
C MET A 1 13.57 9.44 -2.09
N LYS A 2 13.94 8.42 -1.35
CA LYS A 2 13.32 7.09 -1.44
C LYS A 2 12.27 6.97 -0.34
N ILE A 3 11.02 6.90 -0.72
CA ILE A 3 9.88 6.96 0.19
C ILE A 3 9.07 5.67 0.10
N ALA A 4 8.81 5.04 1.25
CA ALA A 4 7.87 3.95 1.34
C ALA A 4 6.52 4.50 1.81
N GLN A 5 5.48 4.34 0.99
CA GLN A 5 4.11 4.62 1.36
C GLN A 5 3.45 3.32 1.77
N ILE A 6 2.91 3.27 2.97
CA ILE A 6 2.34 2.06 3.55
C ILE A 6 0.85 2.29 3.72
N ALA A 7 0.05 1.56 2.94
CA ALA A 7 -1.40 1.73 2.93
C ALA A 7 -2.10 0.66 3.75
N PRO A 8 -3.28 0.98 4.31
CA PRO A 8 -4.16 -0.06 4.85
C PRO A 8 -4.54 -1.05 3.74
N LEU A 9 -4.82 -2.29 4.11
CA LEU A 9 -5.13 -3.36 3.17
C LEU A 9 -6.62 -3.57 2.95
N ALA A 10 -7.48 -2.84 3.67
CA ALA A 10 -8.93 -3.00 3.59
C ALA A 10 -9.46 -2.64 2.21
N GLU A 11 -8.89 -1.63 1.58
CA GLU A 11 -9.27 -1.17 0.25
C GLU A 11 -8.04 -1.09 -0.66
N SER A 12 -8.26 -1.10 -1.98
CA SER A 12 -7.20 -0.81 -2.94
C SER A 12 -6.80 0.66 -2.91
N VAL A 13 -5.69 1.00 -3.54
CA VAL A 13 -5.23 2.39 -3.69
C VAL A 13 -5.17 2.72 -5.19
N PRO A 14 -6.06 3.58 -5.73
CA PRO A 14 -7.20 4.21 -5.05
C PRO A 14 -8.33 3.21 -4.77
N PRO A 15 -9.17 3.50 -3.77
CA PRO A 15 -10.26 2.58 -3.43
C PRO A 15 -11.36 2.55 -4.49
N LYS A 16 -11.96 1.39 -4.68
CA LYS A 16 -13.05 1.20 -5.65
C LYS A 16 -14.38 1.65 -5.10
N LEU A 17 -14.56 1.54 -3.79
CA LEU A 17 -15.81 1.89 -3.09
C LEU A 17 -15.56 2.95 -2.03
N TYR A 18 -15.38 2.52 -0.77
CA TYR A 18 -15.09 3.41 0.35
C TYR A 18 -13.63 3.35 0.70
N GLY A 19 -13.11 4.39 1.30
CA GLY A 19 -11.73 4.39 1.76
C GLY A 19 -11.13 5.78 1.70
N GLY A 20 -11.46 6.62 2.70
CA GLY A 20 -10.93 7.98 2.78
C GLY A 20 -9.41 7.98 2.93
N THR A 21 -8.87 7.11 3.79
CA THR A 21 -7.43 7.00 4.01
C THR A 21 -6.71 6.53 2.77
N GLU A 22 -7.20 5.47 2.11
CA GLU A 22 -6.60 4.92 0.90
C GLU A 22 -6.64 5.92 -0.25
N ARG A 23 -7.68 6.75 -0.33
CA ARG A 23 -7.79 7.80 -1.33
C ARG A 23 -6.74 8.89 -1.11
N ILE A 24 -6.51 9.28 0.14
CA ILE A 24 -5.48 10.25 0.49
C ILE A 24 -4.09 9.68 0.20
N VAL A 25 -3.86 8.41 0.52
CA VAL A 25 -2.60 7.73 0.20
C VAL A 25 -2.36 7.75 -1.31
N SER A 26 -3.40 7.49 -2.12
CA SER A 26 -3.29 7.53 -3.57
C SER A 26 -2.89 8.93 -4.06
N PHE A 27 -3.57 9.98 -3.62
CA PHE A 27 -3.26 11.34 -4.02
C PHE A 27 -1.83 11.72 -3.63
N LEU A 28 -1.43 11.43 -2.40
CA LEU A 28 -0.10 11.75 -1.91
C LEU A 28 0.98 10.98 -2.67
N THR A 29 0.75 9.69 -2.92
CA THR A 29 1.69 8.84 -3.65
C THR A 29 1.94 9.40 -5.05
N GLU A 30 0.86 9.69 -5.78
CA GLU A 30 0.99 10.20 -7.15
C GLU A 30 1.65 11.59 -7.17
N GLU A 31 1.37 12.45 -6.19
CA GLU A 31 2.01 13.75 -6.06
C GLU A 31 3.52 13.61 -5.83
N LEU A 32 3.91 12.71 -4.94
CA LEU A 32 5.33 12.46 -4.66
C LEU A 32 6.06 11.92 -5.88
N VAL A 33 5.42 11.03 -6.65
CA VAL A 33 5.98 10.54 -7.92
C VAL A 33 6.14 11.70 -8.88
N GLY A 34 5.15 12.58 -8.99
CA GLY A 34 5.20 13.76 -9.84
C GLY A 34 6.31 14.74 -9.45
N MET A 35 6.72 14.75 -8.19
CA MET A 35 7.83 15.56 -7.69
C MET A 35 9.20 14.88 -7.85
N ASN A 36 9.26 13.78 -8.61
CA ASN A 36 10.48 13.01 -8.88
C ASN A 36 11.09 12.28 -7.69
N HIS A 37 10.29 11.98 -6.67
CA HIS A 37 10.71 11.09 -5.60
C HIS A 37 10.60 9.62 -6.05
N ASP A 38 11.48 8.78 -5.53
CA ASP A 38 11.42 7.33 -5.74
C ASP A 38 10.48 6.74 -4.70
N VAL A 39 9.23 6.49 -5.10
CA VAL A 39 8.16 6.05 -4.20
C VAL A 39 7.84 4.59 -4.40
N THR A 40 7.76 3.84 -3.33
CA THR A 40 7.28 2.46 -3.31
C THR A 40 6.01 2.40 -2.46
N LEU A 41 4.94 1.85 -3.02
CA LEU A 41 3.66 1.69 -2.34
C LEU A 41 3.49 0.24 -1.90
N PHE A 42 3.30 0.03 -0.60
CA PHE A 42 2.95 -1.26 -0.02
C PHE A 42 1.43 -1.30 0.16
N ALA A 43 0.75 -2.08 -0.65
CA ALA A 43 -0.71 -2.11 -0.69
C ALA A 43 -1.21 -3.44 -1.25
N SER A 44 -2.53 -3.58 -1.42
CA SER A 44 -3.09 -4.75 -2.10
C SER A 44 -2.70 -4.75 -3.58
N ALA A 45 -2.61 -5.94 -4.18
CA ALA A 45 -2.14 -6.08 -5.57
C ALA A 45 -3.11 -5.48 -6.59
N ASP A 46 -4.38 -5.26 -6.23
CA ASP A 46 -5.36 -4.61 -7.08
C ASP A 46 -5.28 -3.08 -7.06
N SER A 47 -4.28 -2.53 -6.39
CA SER A 47 -4.01 -1.08 -6.39
C SER A 47 -3.42 -0.64 -7.72
N ARG A 48 -3.61 0.65 -8.05
CA ARG A 48 -3.08 1.27 -9.27
C ARG A 48 -2.26 2.49 -8.90
N THR A 49 -1.01 2.52 -9.34
CA THR A 49 -0.11 3.62 -9.00
C THR A 49 1.01 3.73 -10.03
N ASN A 50 1.54 4.94 -10.19
CA ASN A 50 2.76 5.17 -10.96
C ASN A 50 4.02 4.91 -10.12
N ALA A 51 3.88 4.75 -8.80
CA ALA A 51 4.95 4.30 -7.92
C ALA A 51 5.24 2.81 -8.14
N ARG A 52 6.33 2.33 -7.55
CA ARG A 52 6.59 0.89 -7.53
C ARG A 52 5.63 0.26 -6.52
N LEU A 53 4.85 -0.72 -6.96
CA LEU A 53 3.90 -1.42 -6.09
C LEU A 53 4.54 -2.69 -5.52
N VAL A 54 4.52 -2.83 -4.19
CA VAL A 54 4.83 -4.09 -3.52
C VAL A 54 3.51 -4.66 -3.01
N PRO A 55 2.99 -5.71 -3.66
CA PRO A 55 1.69 -6.27 -3.28
C PRO A 55 1.82 -7.10 -2.00
N VAL A 56 0.93 -6.85 -1.05
CA VAL A 56 0.89 -7.58 0.22
C VAL A 56 -0.16 -8.68 0.18
N CYS A 57 -1.27 -8.44 -0.51
CA CYS A 57 -2.34 -9.42 -0.72
C CYS A 57 -2.88 -9.24 -2.14
N GLU A 58 -3.53 -10.28 -2.67
CA GLU A 58 -3.99 -10.26 -4.06
C GLU A 58 -5.07 -9.21 -4.32
N VAL A 59 -6.01 -9.08 -3.38
CA VAL A 59 -7.15 -8.17 -3.47
C VAL A 59 -7.31 -7.48 -2.14
N ALA A 60 -7.85 -6.25 -2.15
CA ALA A 60 -8.20 -5.55 -0.93
C ALA A 60 -9.04 -6.46 -0.02
N LEU A 61 -8.77 -6.46 1.28
CA LEU A 61 -9.38 -7.41 2.20
C LEU A 61 -10.91 -7.32 2.21
N ARG A 62 -11.46 -6.11 2.05
CA ARG A 62 -12.89 -5.87 2.01
C ARG A 62 -13.56 -6.47 0.77
N LEU A 63 -12.82 -6.60 -0.32
CA LEU A 63 -13.34 -7.11 -1.60
C LEU A 63 -12.98 -8.57 -1.84
N SER A 64 -12.30 -9.22 -0.89
CA SER A 64 -11.92 -10.62 -1.03
C SER A 64 -13.16 -11.51 -1.08
N SER A 65 -13.21 -12.43 -2.03
CA SER A 65 -14.27 -13.43 -2.14
C SER A 65 -14.15 -14.53 -1.09
N ARG A 66 -12.99 -14.64 -0.45
CA ARG A 66 -12.74 -15.61 0.61
C ARG A 66 -12.96 -14.95 1.98
N PRO A 67 -13.54 -15.68 2.95
CA PRO A 67 -13.65 -15.14 4.30
C PRO A 67 -12.26 -14.76 4.83
N VAL A 68 -12.14 -13.54 5.35
CA VAL A 68 -10.93 -13.12 6.03
C VAL A 68 -11.11 -13.47 7.50
N VAL A 69 -10.59 -14.63 7.91
CA VAL A 69 -10.73 -15.13 9.27
C VAL A 69 -9.89 -14.29 10.24
N ASP A 70 -8.71 -13.85 9.79
CA ASP A 70 -7.81 -13.07 10.63
C ASP A 70 -7.04 -12.06 9.75
N SER A 71 -7.48 -10.80 9.78
CA SER A 71 -6.81 -9.72 9.05
C SER A 71 -5.45 -9.38 9.65
N VAL A 72 -5.18 -9.74 10.91
CA VAL A 72 -3.89 -9.47 11.56
C VAL A 72 -2.76 -10.16 10.81
N ALA A 73 -2.99 -11.36 10.29
CA ALA A 73 -1.98 -12.09 9.53
C ALA A 73 -1.50 -11.29 8.32
N HIS A 74 -2.41 -10.61 7.62
CA HIS A 74 -2.06 -9.77 6.46
C HIS A 74 -1.24 -8.55 6.88
N TYR A 75 -1.55 -7.94 8.03
CA TYR A 75 -0.80 -6.79 8.54
C TYR A 75 0.57 -7.20 9.07
N VAL A 76 0.70 -8.39 9.65
CA VAL A 76 2.01 -8.94 10.03
C VAL A 76 2.88 -9.13 8.79
N ARG A 77 2.30 -9.65 7.71
CA ARG A 77 3.02 -9.79 6.44
C ARG A 77 3.42 -8.44 5.86
N LEU A 78 2.55 -7.44 5.96
CA LEU A 78 2.86 -6.08 5.53
C LEU A 78 4.10 -5.55 6.27
N LEU A 79 4.10 -5.65 7.60
CA LEU A 79 5.22 -5.22 8.42
C LEU A 79 6.50 -5.98 8.08
N GLU A 80 6.41 -7.28 7.87
CA GLU A 80 7.55 -8.11 7.49
C GLU A 80 8.16 -7.61 6.17
N LEU A 81 7.33 -7.37 5.16
CA LEU A 81 7.80 -6.88 3.86
C LEU A 81 8.42 -5.49 3.97
N VAL A 82 7.82 -4.60 4.76
CA VAL A 82 8.34 -3.25 4.97
C VAL A 82 9.69 -3.30 5.68
N PHE A 83 9.80 -4.04 6.78
CA PHE A 83 11.04 -4.12 7.55
C PHE A 83 12.17 -4.77 6.76
N LYS A 84 11.85 -5.74 5.92
CA LYS A 84 12.83 -6.38 5.07
C LYS A 84 13.52 -5.41 4.11
N GLN A 85 12.79 -4.37 3.69
CA GLN A 85 13.27 -3.37 2.76
C GLN A 85 13.51 -2.00 3.40
N ALA A 86 13.31 -1.87 4.71
CA ALA A 86 13.32 -0.56 5.38
C ALA A 86 14.63 0.21 5.18
N HIS A 87 15.75 -0.49 5.09
CA HIS A 87 17.05 0.14 4.89
C HIS A 87 17.21 0.81 3.52
N GLU A 88 16.34 0.50 2.57
CA GLU A 88 16.36 1.10 1.23
C GLU A 88 15.64 2.45 1.18
N PHE A 89 14.92 2.82 2.23
CA PHE A 89 14.09 4.02 2.24
C PHE A 89 14.63 5.10 3.16
N ASP A 90 14.47 6.36 2.73
CA ASP A 90 14.76 7.52 3.56
C ASP A 90 13.62 7.79 4.54
N ILE A 91 12.37 7.53 4.11
CA ILE A 91 11.17 7.77 4.91
C ILE A 91 10.22 6.57 4.77
N LEU A 92 9.68 6.12 5.91
CA LEU A 92 8.55 5.18 5.97
C LEU A 92 7.31 5.97 6.40
N HIS A 93 6.31 5.98 5.56
CA HIS A 93 5.10 6.79 5.80
C HIS A 93 3.82 5.96 5.77
#